data_6119d442020de87f5a790952258efded
#
_entry.id   6119d442020de87f5a790952258efded
#
_cell.length_a   1.000
_cell.length_b   1.000
_cell.length_c   1.000
_cell.angle_alpha   90.00
_cell.angle_beta   90.00
_cell.angle_gamma   90.00
#
_symmetry.space_group_name_H-M   'P 1'
#
loop_
_entity.id
_entity.type
_entity.pdbx_description
1 polymer ?
#
loop_
_entity_poly.entity_id
_entity_poly.type
_entity_poly.pdbx_seq_one_letter_code
_entity_poly.pdbx_strand_id
1 'polypeptide(L)'
;MNVTKKALLVAKAIAFATILDGQAKIVIKGSDTLGAKMIPKLAEAYENKNPGTKFEIAAEGSSTGIAAIIEGTADIGMSSRELKGKEKASAGANGVLLTKTVVALDAVAVIVNENNPISKLSLKDIERIFTDDVTDWSSVGGKSGKI
;
A
#
# COMPACT_ATOMS: atom_id res chain seq x y z
N MET A 1 8.18 63.17 33.94
CA MET A 1 7.14 62.88 32.92
C MET A 1 7.48 61.55 32.27
N ASN A 2 6.96 60.58 32.77
CA ASN A 2 6.61 59.17 32.55
C ASN A 2 7.27 58.46 31.35
N VAL A 3 8.36 57.79 31.64
CA VAL A 3 9.04 56.79 30.76
C VAL A 3 8.37 55.40 30.89
N THR A 4 7.49 55.22 31.88
CA THR A 4 6.87 53.91 32.22
C THR A 4 5.67 53.48 31.37
N LYS A 5 5.15 54.33 30.49
CA LYS A 5 3.98 53.98 29.63
C LYS A 5 4.33 53.48 28.24
N LYS A 6 5.58 53.59 27.80
CA LYS A 6 6.00 53.09 26.45
C LYS A 6 6.52 51.67 26.46
N ALA A 7 6.92 51.12 27.59
CA ALA A 7 7.40 49.74 27.71
C ALA A 7 6.29 48.68 27.73
N LEU A 8 5.03 49.06 28.05
CA LEU A 8 3.93 48.12 28.18
C LEU A 8 3.18 47.82 26.82
N LEU A 9 3.46 48.61 25.80
CA LEU A 9 2.80 48.42 24.48
C LEU A 9 3.60 47.51 23.50
N VAL A 10 4.88 47.29 23.79
CA VAL A 10 5.74 46.43 22.93
C VAL A 10 5.64 44.95 23.36
N ALA A 11 5.23 44.68 24.59
CA ALA A 11 5.13 43.28 25.09
C ALA A 11 3.86 42.53 24.65
N LYS A 12 2.88 43.18 24.04
CA LYS A 12 1.64 42.53 23.56
C LYS A 12 1.66 42.13 22.08
N ALA A 13 2.72 42.39 21.34
CA ALA A 13 2.81 42.13 19.88
C ALA A 13 3.64 40.89 19.51
N ILE A 14 4.19 40.14 20.50
CA ILE A 14 5.07 38.98 20.21
C ILE A 14 4.43 37.66 20.64
N ALA A 15 3.16 37.62 20.92
CA ALA A 15 2.44 36.38 21.23
C ALA A 15 1.52 35.93 20.07
N PHE A 16 1.86 36.27 18.79
CA PHE A 16 1.41 35.56 17.65
C PHE A 16 2.48 34.52 17.32
N ALA A 17 2.68 33.62 18.30
CA ALA A 17 3.48 32.43 18.08
C ALA A 17 2.83 31.67 16.95
N THR A 18 3.57 31.52 15.89
CA THR A 18 3.38 30.55 14.82
C THR A 18 2.86 29.24 15.41
N ILE A 19 1.55 29.01 15.29
CA ILE A 19 1.04 27.66 15.23
C ILE A 19 1.66 27.15 13.95
N LEU A 20 2.84 26.53 14.06
CA LEU A 20 3.28 25.57 13.06
C LEU A 20 2.17 24.52 13.04
N ASP A 21 1.28 24.62 12.06
CA ASP A 21 0.43 23.51 11.67
C ASP A 21 1.38 22.36 11.32
N GLY A 22 1.77 21.62 12.34
CA GLY A 22 2.45 20.35 12.17
C GLY A 22 1.43 19.38 11.59
N GLN A 23 1.22 19.47 10.28
CA GLN A 23 0.42 18.47 9.57
C GLN A 23 1.03 17.10 9.85
N ALA A 24 0.25 16.24 10.51
CA ALA A 24 0.67 14.87 10.74
C ALA A 24 0.81 14.19 9.36
N LYS A 25 2.05 13.92 8.96
CA LYS A 25 2.38 13.23 7.71
C LYS A 25 2.52 11.75 8.02
N ILE A 26 1.74 10.91 7.36
CA ILE A 26 1.78 9.45 7.46
C ILE A 26 2.37 8.90 6.17
N VAL A 27 3.48 8.18 6.28
CA VAL A 27 4.20 7.58 5.15
C VAL A 27 3.74 6.14 4.96
N ILE A 28 3.22 5.83 3.76
CA ILE A 28 2.72 4.51 3.39
C ILE A 28 3.54 4.00 2.21
N LYS A 29 4.23 2.86 2.34
CA LYS A 29 5.02 2.27 1.25
C LYS A 29 4.65 0.82 1.00
N GLY A 30 4.78 0.36 -0.24
CA GLY A 30 4.73 -1.08 -0.55
C GLY A 30 3.92 -1.47 -1.77
N SER A 31 3.04 -2.46 -1.60
CA SER A 31 2.33 -3.16 -2.68
C SER A 31 1.66 -2.26 -3.71
N ASP A 32 1.97 -2.49 -4.98
CA ASP A 32 1.32 -1.84 -6.12
C ASP A 32 -0.18 -2.19 -6.18
N THR A 33 -0.55 -3.42 -5.84
CA THR A 33 -1.95 -3.87 -5.81
C THR A 33 -2.82 -2.98 -4.91
N LEU A 34 -2.32 -2.65 -3.71
CA LEU A 34 -3.03 -1.77 -2.78
C LEU A 34 -2.86 -0.29 -3.15
N GLY A 35 -1.65 0.08 -3.56
CA GLY A 35 -1.27 1.45 -3.84
C GLY A 35 -1.84 2.03 -5.13
N ALA A 36 -2.26 1.18 -6.10
CA ALA A 36 -2.79 1.64 -7.38
C ALA A 36 -4.10 2.45 -7.26
N LYS A 37 -5.02 2.03 -6.39
CA LYS A 37 -6.34 2.70 -6.24
C LYS A 37 -6.87 2.70 -4.82
N MET A 38 -6.80 1.58 -4.09
CA MET A 38 -7.49 1.42 -2.82
C MET A 38 -6.96 2.39 -1.76
N ILE A 39 -5.67 2.35 -1.50
CA ILE A 39 -5.06 3.18 -0.45
C ILE A 39 -5.15 4.69 -0.76
N PRO A 40 -4.88 5.18 -2.00
CA PRO A 40 -5.11 6.59 -2.32
C PRO A 40 -6.53 7.07 -2.06
N LYS A 41 -7.56 6.27 -2.41
CA LYS A 41 -8.96 6.62 -2.13
C LYS A 41 -9.30 6.63 -0.64
N LEU A 42 -8.74 5.70 0.14
CA LEU A 42 -8.92 5.68 1.58
C LEU A 42 -8.22 6.86 2.25
N ALA A 43 -7.02 7.21 1.79
CA ALA A 43 -6.27 8.37 2.26
C ALA A 43 -7.04 9.67 2.00
N GLU A 44 -7.53 9.88 0.78
CA GLU A 44 -8.37 11.02 0.41
C GLU A 44 -9.62 11.12 1.30
N ALA A 45 -10.33 10.00 1.47
CA ALA A 45 -11.52 9.97 2.32
C ALA A 45 -11.22 10.25 3.80
N TYR A 46 -10.05 9.83 4.27
CA TYR A 46 -9.60 10.10 5.64
C TYR A 46 -9.18 11.57 5.81
N GLU A 47 -8.41 12.14 4.88
CA GLU A 47 -8.00 13.54 4.87
C GLU A 47 -9.20 14.49 4.90
N ASN A 48 -10.24 14.17 4.12
CA ASN A 48 -11.48 14.95 4.08
C ASN A 48 -12.21 14.98 5.44
N LYS A 49 -12.09 13.90 6.22
CA LYS A 49 -12.69 13.81 7.57
C LYS A 49 -11.79 14.32 8.68
N ASN A 50 -10.50 14.36 8.45
CA ASN A 50 -9.48 14.73 9.42
C ASN A 50 -8.54 15.79 8.84
N PRO A 51 -8.99 17.06 8.73
CA PRO A 51 -8.16 18.15 8.25
C PRO A 51 -6.87 18.26 9.08
N GLY A 52 -5.73 18.38 8.43
CA GLY A 52 -4.42 18.39 9.09
C GLY A 52 -3.65 17.07 9.03
N THR A 53 -4.27 15.96 8.60
CA THR A 53 -3.56 14.72 8.25
C THR A 53 -3.18 14.75 6.77
N LYS A 54 -1.97 14.28 6.43
CA LYS A 54 -1.51 14.10 5.05
C LYS A 54 -0.86 12.73 4.89
N PHE A 55 -1.10 12.12 3.74
CA PHE A 55 -0.48 10.84 3.39
C PHE A 55 0.55 11.02 2.28
N GLU A 56 1.70 10.38 2.45
CA GLU A 56 2.66 10.13 1.39
C GLU A 56 2.62 8.66 1.03
N ILE A 57 2.26 8.34 -0.21
CA ILE A 57 2.03 6.97 -0.66
C ILE A 57 3.02 6.62 -1.77
N ALA A 58 3.81 5.56 -1.58
CA ALA A 58 4.72 5.01 -2.58
C ALA A 58 4.38 3.54 -2.84
N ALA A 59 3.95 3.24 -4.07
CA ALA A 59 3.65 1.89 -4.55
C ALA A 59 4.88 1.33 -5.28
N GLU A 60 5.69 0.53 -4.59
CA GLU A 60 7.01 0.07 -5.04
C GLU A 60 7.22 -1.44 -4.75
N GLY A 61 6.13 -2.16 -4.56
CA GLY A 61 6.12 -3.59 -4.26
C GLY A 61 6.13 -3.95 -2.78
N SER A 62 5.55 -5.12 -2.46
CA SER A 62 5.38 -5.59 -1.07
C SER A 62 6.70 -5.70 -0.30
N SER A 63 7.79 -6.12 -0.95
CA SER A 63 9.10 -6.25 -0.29
C SER A 63 9.64 -4.91 0.18
N THR A 64 9.47 -3.85 -0.62
CA THR A 64 9.89 -2.48 -0.28
C THR A 64 9.10 -1.96 0.91
N GLY A 65 7.78 -2.18 0.95
CA GLY A 65 6.94 -1.76 2.07
C GLY A 65 7.31 -2.45 3.38
N ILE A 66 7.59 -3.76 3.34
CA ILE A 66 8.02 -4.51 4.53
C ILE A 66 9.39 -4.03 5.00
N ALA A 67 10.34 -3.82 4.09
CA ALA A 67 11.66 -3.27 4.43
C ALA A 67 11.54 -1.88 5.05
N ALA A 68 10.72 -1.00 4.48
CA ALA A 68 10.51 0.36 4.96
C ALA A 68 9.99 0.41 6.41
N ILE A 69 9.10 -0.52 6.80
CA ILE A 69 8.64 -0.65 8.20
C ILE A 69 9.78 -1.12 9.10
N ILE A 70 10.55 -2.12 8.67
CA ILE A 70 11.68 -2.65 9.47
C ILE A 70 12.77 -1.58 9.67
N GLU A 71 12.99 -0.73 8.69
CA GLU A 71 13.97 0.35 8.69
C GLU A 71 13.43 1.65 9.33
N GLY A 72 12.15 1.71 9.69
CA GLY A 72 11.53 2.91 10.26
C GLY A 72 11.35 4.07 9.27
N THR A 73 11.35 3.79 7.96
CA THR A 73 11.18 4.79 6.88
C THR A 73 9.74 4.88 6.36
N ALA A 74 8.82 4.12 6.94
CA ALA A 74 7.39 4.22 6.72
C ALA A 74 6.62 3.90 8.00
N ASP A 75 5.43 4.49 8.15
CA ASP A 75 4.51 4.26 9.26
C ASP A 75 3.61 3.06 8.98
N ILE A 76 3.26 2.86 7.70
CA ILE A 76 2.41 1.75 7.24
C ILE A 76 3.07 1.06 6.05
N GLY A 77 3.23 -0.27 6.14
CA GLY A 77 3.72 -1.10 5.05
C GLY A 77 2.57 -1.82 4.34
N MET A 78 2.43 -1.61 3.04
CA MET A 78 1.46 -2.33 2.21
C MET A 78 2.05 -3.65 1.72
N SER A 79 1.31 -4.75 1.86
CA SER A 79 1.69 -6.03 1.28
C SER A 79 0.48 -6.78 0.73
N SER A 80 0.59 -7.32 -0.49
CA SER A 80 -0.39 -8.19 -1.13
C SER A 80 -0.07 -9.69 -0.95
N ARG A 81 0.86 -10.01 -0.04
CA ARG A 81 1.27 -11.38 0.28
C ARG A 81 1.64 -11.52 1.75
N GLU A 82 1.80 -12.74 2.20
CA GLU A 82 2.35 -13.03 3.53
C GLU A 82 3.84 -12.63 3.63
N LEU A 83 4.26 -12.39 4.87
CA LEU A 83 5.67 -12.14 5.20
C LEU A 83 6.51 -13.39 4.92
N LYS A 84 7.63 -13.21 4.25
CA LYS A 84 8.65 -14.26 4.05
C LYS A 84 9.40 -14.53 5.35
N GLY A 85 9.93 -15.75 5.51
CA GLY A 85 10.68 -16.13 6.70
C GLY A 85 11.86 -15.19 7.00
N LYS A 86 12.61 -14.78 5.97
CA LYS A 86 13.72 -13.83 6.11
C LYS A 86 13.28 -12.42 6.53
N GLU A 87 12.08 -11.97 6.12
CA GLU A 87 11.54 -10.67 6.53
C GLU A 87 11.15 -10.69 8.01
N LYS A 88 10.55 -11.80 8.47
CA LYS A 88 10.26 -12.03 9.90
C LYS A 88 11.52 -12.06 10.74
N ALA A 89 12.57 -12.75 10.27
CA ALA A 89 13.86 -12.81 10.94
C ALA A 89 14.52 -11.43 11.01
N SER A 90 14.49 -10.67 9.92
CA SER A 90 15.02 -9.30 9.87
C SER A 90 14.28 -8.38 10.85
N ALA A 91 12.95 -8.42 10.89
CA ALA A 91 12.16 -7.64 11.84
C ALA A 91 12.55 -7.96 13.29
N GLY A 92 12.66 -9.26 13.63
CA GLY A 92 13.08 -9.71 14.94
C GLY A 92 14.51 -9.24 15.31
N ALA A 93 15.46 -9.32 14.37
CA ALA A 93 16.84 -8.86 14.59
C ALA A 93 16.92 -7.34 14.82
N ASN A 94 16.01 -6.56 14.25
CA ASN A 94 15.92 -5.11 14.44
C ASN A 94 14.97 -4.71 15.60
N GLY A 95 14.43 -5.68 16.35
CA GLY A 95 13.50 -5.41 17.46
C GLY A 95 12.14 -4.85 17.02
N VAL A 96 11.77 -5.02 15.75
CA VAL A 96 10.51 -4.51 15.19
C VAL A 96 9.42 -5.55 15.31
N LEU A 97 8.34 -5.22 16.02
CA LEU A 97 7.13 -6.04 16.10
C LEU A 97 6.19 -5.68 14.94
N LEU A 98 6.07 -6.58 13.97
CA LEU A 98 5.16 -6.38 12.84
C LEU A 98 3.74 -6.84 13.18
N THR A 99 2.77 -5.93 13.07
CA THR A 99 1.34 -6.25 13.20
C THR A 99 0.71 -6.29 11.81
N LYS A 100 0.02 -7.39 11.48
CA LYS A 100 -0.70 -7.55 10.21
C LYS A 100 -2.19 -7.27 10.37
N THR A 101 -2.70 -6.38 9.51
CA THR A 101 -4.14 -6.15 9.35
C THR A 101 -4.55 -6.47 7.93
N VAL A 102 -5.51 -7.39 7.75
CA VAL A 102 -6.08 -7.70 6.43
C VAL A 102 -7.15 -6.65 6.11
N VAL A 103 -6.95 -5.89 5.06
CA VAL A 103 -7.83 -4.77 4.66
C VAL A 103 -8.74 -5.12 3.49
N ALA A 104 -8.38 -6.12 2.67
CA ALA A 104 -9.19 -6.62 1.56
C ALA A 104 -8.74 -8.03 1.17
N LEU A 105 -9.61 -8.73 0.46
CA LEU A 105 -9.29 -9.95 -0.28
C LEU A 105 -9.23 -9.61 -1.76
N ASP A 106 -8.25 -10.18 -2.46
CA ASP A 106 -8.06 -10.01 -3.89
C ASP A 106 -8.06 -11.37 -4.58
N ALA A 107 -8.34 -11.38 -5.88
CA ALA A 107 -8.35 -12.58 -6.70
C ALA A 107 -7.73 -12.29 -8.07
N VAL A 108 -6.99 -13.26 -8.59
CA VAL A 108 -6.48 -13.24 -9.96
C VAL A 108 -7.46 -14.03 -10.83
N ALA A 109 -7.99 -13.40 -11.88
CA ALA A 109 -8.85 -14.05 -12.85
C ALA A 109 -8.06 -14.37 -14.14
N VAL A 110 -8.23 -15.57 -14.65
CA VAL A 110 -7.79 -15.95 -16.01
C VAL A 110 -8.94 -15.63 -16.95
N ILE A 111 -8.69 -14.76 -17.90
CA ILE A 111 -9.68 -14.39 -18.92
C ILE A 111 -9.31 -15.02 -20.26
N VAL A 112 -10.30 -15.41 -21.01
CA VAL A 112 -10.17 -15.96 -22.38
C VAL A 112 -11.07 -15.15 -23.32
N ASN A 113 -10.84 -15.31 -24.64
CA ASN A 113 -11.71 -14.70 -25.64
C ASN A 113 -13.16 -15.18 -25.46
N GLU A 114 -14.14 -14.32 -25.71
CA GLU A 114 -15.58 -14.62 -25.57
C GLU A 114 -16.04 -15.82 -26.43
N ASN A 115 -15.38 -16.06 -27.56
CA ASN A 115 -15.66 -17.20 -28.44
C ASN A 115 -15.01 -18.51 -27.97
N ASN A 116 -14.21 -18.49 -26.89
CA ASN A 116 -13.61 -19.70 -26.34
C ASN A 116 -14.65 -20.44 -25.50
N PRO A 117 -15.01 -21.69 -25.83
CA PRO A 117 -16.06 -22.42 -25.13
C PRO A 117 -15.65 -22.90 -23.72
N ILE A 118 -14.37 -22.71 -23.34
CA ILE A 118 -13.88 -23.14 -22.04
C ILE A 118 -14.41 -22.17 -20.95
N SER A 119 -15.20 -22.72 -20.04
CA SER A 119 -15.75 -21.99 -18.90
C SER A 119 -15.10 -22.36 -17.56
N LYS A 120 -14.31 -23.42 -17.54
CA LYS A 120 -13.66 -23.96 -16.33
C LYS A 120 -12.30 -24.55 -16.68
N LEU A 121 -11.30 -24.24 -15.87
CA LEU A 121 -9.97 -24.86 -15.91
C LEU A 121 -9.60 -25.25 -14.48
N SER A 122 -8.91 -26.37 -14.31
CA SER A 122 -8.27 -26.70 -13.06
C SER A 122 -6.99 -25.88 -12.88
N LEU A 123 -6.51 -25.70 -11.64
CA LEU A 123 -5.22 -25.06 -11.39
C LEU A 123 -4.08 -25.77 -12.11
N LYS A 124 -4.17 -27.11 -12.22
CA LYS A 124 -3.20 -27.93 -12.97
C LYS A 124 -3.23 -27.64 -14.48
N ASP A 125 -4.41 -27.42 -15.06
CA ASP A 125 -4.51 -27.05 -16.47
C ASP A 125 -3.96 -25.64 -16.72
N ILE A 126 -4.23 -24.71 -15.79
CA ILE A 126 -3.66 -23.36 -15.84
C ILE A 126 -2.12 -23.44 -15.77
N GLU A 127 -1.58 -24.20 -14.81
CA GLU A 127 -0.13 -24.43 -14.71
C GLU A 127 0.46 -24.95 -16.02
N ARG A 128 -0.12 -26.03 -16.60
CA ARG A 128 0.32 -26.64 -17.85
C ARG A 128 0.27 -25.67 -19.05
N ILE A 129 -0.73 -24.80 -19.11
CA ILE A 129 -0.84 -23.77 -20.14
C ILE A 129 0.29 -22.75 -20.01
N PHE A 130 0.57 -22.27 -18.81
CA PHE A 130 1.58 -21.25 -18.57
C PHE A 130 3.02 -21.75 -18.48
N THR A 131 3.23 -23.09 -18.49
CA THR A 131 4.55 -23.75 -18.54
C THR A 131 4.84 -24.38 -19.91
N ASP A 132 4.03 -24.09 -20.93
CA ASP A 132 4.14 -24.60 -22.30
C ASP A 132 3.98 -26.13 -22.42
N ASP A 133 3.48 -26.83 -21.39
CA ASP A 133 3.18 -28.25 -21.44
C ASP A 133 1.95 -28.58 -22.32
N VAL A 134 1.12 -27.54 -22.57
CA VAL A 134 -0.09 -27.60 -23.38
C VAL A 134 -0.16 -26.39 -24.31
N THR A 135 -0.25 -26.65 -25.58
CA THR A 135 -0.28 -25.64 -26.65
C THR A 135 -1.56 -25.66 -27.49
N ASP A 136 -2.46 -26.60 -27.21
CA ASP A 136 -3.77 -26.73 -27.89
C ASP A 136 -4.90 -26.86 -26.87
N TRP A 137 -5.98 -26.11 -27.09
CA TRP A 137 -7.13 -26.07 -26.21
C TRP A 137 -7.82 -27.42 -26.02
N SER A 138 -7.73 -28.34 -27.02
CA SER A 138 -8.33 -29.69 -26.90
C SER A 138 -7.73 -30.49 -25.73
N SER A 139 -6.49 -30.22 -25.36
CA SER A 139 -5.81 -30.91 -24.25
C SER A 139 -6.34 -30.52 -22.86
N VAL A 140 -7.19 -29.49 -22.80
CA VAL A 140 -7.82 -28.97 -21.54
C VAL A 140 -9.33 -28.86 -21.68
N GLY A 141 -9.93 -29.64 -22.61
CA GLY A 141 -11.38 -29.74 -22.77
C GLY A 141 -12.02 -28.70 -23.68
N GLY A 142 -11.22 -27.94 -24.42
CA GLY A 142 -11.68 -27.04 -25.47
C GLY A 142 -11.81 -27.65 -26.85
N LYS A 143 -12.13 -26.84 -27.86
CA LYS A 143 -12.02 -27.20 -29.27
C LYS A 143 -10.55 -27.13 -29.69
N SER A 144 -10.15 -27.96 -30.67
CA SER A 144 -8.80 -27.87 -31.23
C SER A 144 -8.50 -26.46 -31.73
N GLY A 145 -7.34 -25.96 -31.35
CA GLY A 145 -6.85 -24.63 -31.66
C GLY A 145 -5.68 -24.26 -30.78
N LYS A 146 -4.76 -23.48 -31.33
CA LYS A 146 -3.55 -23.05 -30.62
C LYS A 146 -3.91 -22.13 -29.46
N ILE A 147 -3.27 -22.36 -28.32
CA ILE A 147 -3.27 -21.48 -27.13
C ILE A 147 -2.32 -20.32 -27.37
#